data_454001ca04cef7afe379507b913a0dc3
#
_entry.id   454001ca04cef7afe379507b913a0dc3
#
_cell.length_a   1.000
_cell.length_b   1.000
_cell.length_c   1.000
_cell.angle_alpha   90.00
_cell.angle_beta   90.00
_cell.angle_gamma   90.00
#
_symmetry.space_group_name_H-M   'P 1'
#
loop_
_entity.id
_entity.type
_entity.pdbx_description
1 polymer ?
#
loop_
_entity_poly.entity_id
_entity_poly.type
_entity_poly.pdbx_seq_one_letter_code
_entity_poly.pdbx_strand_id
1 'polypeptide(L)'
;VTSGFGSSDRPSTEATHVTSRDNPLIKDLRKLSQDTTAYRKQGRVWLEGDHLCRAALARGLKPVLAVFSESCWPAAPPEWTRAASKNIVIPDALLPEISGLESPARMGFVVDLPAATALRPDAASVILDRVQDAGNVGSILRSAAAFGFTQVIALKGTAALWSPKVLRAGMGAHFALQLVEGLEPDALAALTVPIVVTSSHHGDFLHQQKLPIPCAWAMGHEGQGVGENLMARAALKVRIDQPGGEESLNVAAAAAICLYASAIAQP
;
A
#
# COMPACT_ATOMS: atom_id res chain seq x y z
N VAL A 1 31.81 23.40 35.21
CA VAL A 1 32.20 22.89 33.90
C VAL A 1 31.20 21.79 33.54
N THR A 2 30.14 22.12 32.82
CA THR A 2 29.17 21.18 32.32
C THR A 2 29.08 21.40 30.82
N SER A 3 29.67 20.48 30.08
CA SER A 3 29.57 20.42 28.63
C SER A 3 28.20 19.87 28.23
N GLY A 4 27.37 20.75 27.65
CA GLY A 4 26.11 20.38 27.06
C GLY A 4 26.30 19.65 25.71
N PHE A 5 25.80 18.44 25.60
CA PHE A 5 25.58 17.77 24.34
C PHE A 5 24.30 18.29 23.71
N GLY A 6 24.43 19.30 22.86
CA GLY A 6 23.35 19.73 21.96
C GLY A 6 23.43 18.93 20.67
N SER A 7 22.66 17.86 20.56
CA SER A 7 22.38 17.21 19.27
C SER A 7 21.52 18.19 18.44
N SER A 8 22.15 18.87 17.48
CA SER A 8 21.45 19.73 16.53
C SER A 8 20.83 18.87 15.42
N ASP A 9 19.66 18.35 15.69
CA ASP A 9 18.78 17.73 14.69
C ASP A 9 18.09 18.84 13.85
N ARG A 10 18.89 19.69 13.20
CA ARG A 10 18.37 20.62 12.20
C ARG A 10 18.30 19.89 10.87
N PRO A 11 17.12 19.77 10.23
CA PRO A 11 17.02 19.23 8.89
C PRO A 11 17.95 20.03 7.95
N SER A 12 18.82 19.32 7.27
CA SER A 12 19.83 19.91 6.40
C SER A 12 19.17 20.46 5.14
N THR A 13 19.39 21.73 4.83
CA THR A 13 19.08 22.33 3.52
C THR A 13 20.21 22.06 2.52
N GLU A 14 21.27 21.38 2.92
CA GLU A 14 22.37 20.97 2.07
C GLU A 14 22.04 19.67 1.36
N ALA A 15 22.54 19.53 0.13
CA ALA A 15 22.35 18.33 -0.68
C ALA A 15 23.70 17.67 -1.01
N THR A 16 23.71 16.36 -1.03
CA THR A 16 24.81 15.57 -1.58
C THR A 16 24.56 15.28 -3.05
N HIS A 17 25.47 15.65 -3.93
CA HIS A 17 25.36 15.36 -5.35
C HIS A 17 25.89 13.95 -5.67
N VAL A 18 25.08 13.15 -6.37
CA VAL A 18 25.42 11.80 -6.81
C VAL A 18 25.26 11.74 -8.33
N THR A 19 26.38 11.67 -9.05
CA THR A 19 26.42 11.77 -10.52
C THR A 19 26.68 10.44 -11.22
N SER A 20 27.20 9.45 -10.50
CA SER A 20 27.54 8.16 -11.09
C SER A 20 26.38 7.17 -11.03
N ARG A 21 26.02 6.55 -12.16
CA ARG A 21 25.08 5.42 -12.23
C ARG A 21 25.53 4.18 -11.43
N ASP A 22 26.84 4.08 -11.17
CA ASP A 22 27.45 2.98 -10.42
C ASP A 22 27.47 3.22 -8.91
N ASN A 23 27.03 4.38 -8.46
CA ASN A 23 26.89 4.67 -7.04
C ASN A 23 25.96 3.63 -6.36
N PRO A 24 26.35 3.08 -5.20
CA PRO A 24 25.51 2.13 -4.46
C PRO A 24 24.08 2.60 -4.23
N LEU A 25 23.89 3.88 -3.92
CA LEU A 25 22.56 4.46 -3.72
C LEU A 25 21.71 4.35 -5.00
N ILE A 26 22.25 4.68 -6.17
CA ILE A 26 21.52 4.56 -7.45
C ILE A 26 21.16 3.10 -7.73
N LYS A 27 22.06 2.17 -7.44
CA LYS A 27 21.78 0.72 -7.58
C LYS A 27 20.66 0.26 -6.64
N ASP A 28 20.62 0.76 -5.41
CA ASP A 28 19.58 0.41 -4.44
C ASP A 28 18.22 1.03 -4.82
N LEU A 29 18.19 2.30 -5.24
CA LEU A 29 16.98 2.96 -5.74
C LEU A 29 16.44 2.25 -6.98
N ARG A 30 17.30 1.84 -7.92
CA ARG A 30 16.89 1.06 -9.09
C ARG A 30 16.20 -0.24 -8.69
N LYS A 31 16.76 -0.98 -7.72
CA LYS A 31 16.12 -2.18 -7.21
C LYS A 31 14.76 -1.87 -6.59
N LEU A 32 14.68 -0.84 -5.74
CA LEU A 32 13.42 -0.45 -5.10
C LEU A 32 12.34 0.01 -6.09
N SER A 33 12.73 0.58 -7.24
CA SER A 33 11.80 1.05 -8.26
C SER A 33 11.33 -0.02 -9.25
N GLN A 34 12.08 -1.13 -9.39
CA GLN A 34 11.87 -2.13 -10.44
C GLN A 34 11.55 -3.53 -9.90
N ASP A 35 12.11 -3.94 -8.76
CA ASP A 35 11.88 -5.25 -8.17
C ASP A 35 10.70 -5.19 -7.20
N THR A 36 9.73 -6.07 -7.41
CA THR A 36 8.48 -6.13 -6.63
C THR A 36 8.68 -6.48 -5.16
N THR A 37 9.85 -7.06 -4.79
CA THR A 37 10.13 -7.57 -3.44
C THR A 37 11.38 -6.98 -2.81
N ALA A 38 12.12 -6.12 -3.50
CA ALA A 38 13.36 -5.52 -3.01
C ALA A 38 13.19 -4.83 -1.65
N TYR A 39 12.03 -4.23 -1.39
CA TYR A 39 11.72 -3.57 -0.12
C TYR A 39 11.87 -4.50 1.11
N ARG A 40 11.54 -5.79 0.97
CA ARG A 40 11.68 -6.78 2.07
C ARG A 40 13.12 -6.98 2.47
N LYS A 41 14.01 -7.03 1.47
CA LYS A 41 15.45 -7.24 1.69
C LYS A 41 16.14 -5.97 2.17
N GLN A 42 15.74 -4.81 1.63
CA GLN A 42 16.35 -3.53 1.96
C GLN A 42 15.75 -2.89 3.22
N GLY A 43 14.58 -3.34 3.68
CA GLY A 43 13.86 -2.71 4.78
C GLY A 43 13.40 -1.29 4.47
N ARG A 44 13.27 -0.94 3.19
CA ARG A 44 12.98 0.41 2.70
C ARG A 44 12.05 0.40 1.51
N VAL A 45 11.38 1.52 1.31
CA VAL A 45 10.43 1.76 0.23
C VAL A 45 10.80 3.03 -0.51
N TRP A 46 10.75 3.00 -1.83
CA TRP A 46 10.90 4.16 -2.71
C TRP A 46 9.53 4.73 -3.08
N LEU A 47 9.28 5.95 -2.66
CA LEU A 47 8.08 6.71 -2.96
C LEU A 47 8.39 7.66 -4.10
N GLU A 48 8.03 7.28 -5.32
CA GLU A 48 8.29 8.05 -6.51
C GLU A 48 7.21 9.10 -6.77
N GLY A 49 7.62 10.36 -6.87
CA GLY A 49 6.75 11.48 -7.21
C GLY A 49 6.15 12.22 -6.02
N ASP A 50 5.76 13.46 -6.29
CA ASP A 50 5.26 14.41 -5.29
C ASP A 50 3.99 13.93 -4.58
N HIS A 51 3.11 13.25 -5.31
CA HIS A 51 1.83 12.79 -4.76
C HIS A 51 2.00 11.79 -3.62
N LEU A 52 2.81 10.73 -3.84
CA LEU A 52 3.10 9.74 -2.79
C LEU A 52 3.89 10.35 -1.65
N CYS A 53 4.86 11.22 -1.95
CA CYS A 53 5.66 11.91 -0.96
C CYS A 53 4.79 12.80 -0.06
N ARG A 54 3.86 13.56 -0.66
CA ARG A 54 2.92 14.41 0.07
C ARG A 54 1.98 13.58 0.95
N ALA A 55 1.46 12.46 0.44
CA ALA A 55 0.61 11.56 1.20
C ALA A 55 1.34 10.96 2.42
N ALA A 56 2.62 10.61 2.26
CA ALA A 56 3.46 10.10 3.35
C ALA A 56 3.67 11.18 4.44
N LEU A 57 4.03 12.39 4.05
CA LEU A 57 4.22 13.50 5.00
C LEU A 57 2.94 13.87 5.75
N ALA A 58 1.79 13.89 5.04
CA ALA A 58 0.48 14.17 5.65
C ALA A 58 0.10 13.14 6.73
N ARG A 59 0.70 11.95 6.70
CA ARG A 59 0.55 10.89 7.72
C ARG A 59 1.69 10.85 8.73
N GLY A 60 2.56 11.85 8.73
CA GLY A 60 3.65 12.00 9.70
C GLY A 60 4.84 11.07 9.46
N LEU A 61 4.96 10.43 8.29
CA LEU A 61 6.15 9.66 7.95
C LEU A 61 7.34 10.59 7.80
N LYS A 62 8.48 10.13 8.31
CA LYS A 62 9.76 10.83 8.20
C LYS A 62 10.64 10.11 7.17
N PRO A 63 10.90 10.70 6.00
CA PRO A 63 11.78 10.10 5.02
C PRO A 63 13.23 10.00 5.54
N VAL A 64 13.88 8.91 5.22
CA VAL A 64 15.33 8.73 5.47
C VAL A 64 16.14 9.55 4.48
N LEU A 65 15.70 9.54 3.22
CA LEU A 65 16.32 10.29 2.13
C LEU A 65 15.24 11.01 1.33
N ALA A 66 15.55 12.22 0.87
CA ALA A 66 14.84 12.89 -0.21
C ALA A 66 15.76 12.96 -1.43
N VAL A 67 15.27 12.51 -2.57
CA VAL A 67 16.02 12.49 -3.83
C VAL A 67 15.36 13.47 -4.79
N PHE A 68 16.14 14.35 -5.39
CA PHE A 68 15.69 15.37 -6.33
C PHE A 68 16.54 15.32 -7.61
N SER A 69 15.92 15.63 -8.73
CA SER A 69 16.69 15.94 -9.93
C SER A 69 17.38 17.31 -9.82
N GLU A 70 18.47 17.50 -10.57
CA GLU A 70 19.15 18.80 -10.66
C GLU A 70 18.21 19.92 -11.10
N SER A 71 17.29 19.64 -12.03
CA SER A 71 16.31 20.63 -12.49
C SER A 71 15.23 20.94 -11.47
N CYS A 72 14.90 20.01 -10.57
CA CYS A 72 13.88 20.20 -9.55
C CYS A 72 14.42 20.87 -8.27
N TRP A 73 15.65 20.59 -7.90
CA TRP A 73 16.22 21.01 -6.61
C TRP A 73 16.12 22.50 -6.31
N PRO A 74 16.44 23.43 -7.25
CA PRO A 74 16.42 24.87 -6.93
C PRO A 74 15.02 25.40 -6.61
N ALA A 75 13.96 24.72 -7.09
CA ALA A 75 12.57 25.10 -6.87
C ALA A 75 11.84 24.17 -5.88
N ALA A 76 12.58 23.26 -5.22
CA ALA A 76 11.97 22.31 -4.29
C ALA A 76 11.39 23.03 -3.06
N PRO A 77 10.12 22.75 -2.69
CA PRO A 77 9.50 23.36 -1.53
C PRO A 77 10.26 23.08 -0.23
N PRO A 78 10.36 24.05 0.69
CA PRO A 78 11.05 23.88 1.98
C PRO A 78 10.51 22.70 2.81
N GLU A 79 9.23 22.40 2.73
CA GLU A 79 8.64 21.26 3.40
C GLU A 79 9.20 19.92 2.91
N TRP A 80 9.67 19.84 1.66
CA TRP A 80 10.28 18.62 1.11
C TRP A 80 11.77 18.53 1.43
N THR A 81 12.49 19.64 1.31
CA THR A 81 13.94 19.67 1.58
C THR A 81 14.27 19.51 3.07
N ARG A 82 13.29 19.79 3.93
CA ARG A 82 13.41 19.63 5.39
C ARG A 82 12.76 18.34 5.92
N ALA A 83 12.08 17.58 5.05
CA ALA A 83 11.36 16.38 5.48
C ALA A 83 12.29 15.23 5.85
N ALA A 84 13.38 15.07 5.09
CA ALA A 84 14.33 13.97 5.25
C ALA A 84 15.57 14.41 6.05
N SER A 85 16.24 13.42 6.65
CA SER A 85 17.52 13.64 7.32
C SER A 85 18.65 13.96 6.33
N LYS A 86 18.49 13.58 5.06
CA LYS A 86 19.50 13.79 4.01
C LYS A 86 18.85 14.05 2.66
N ASN A 87 19.33 15.08 1.95
CA ASN A 87 18.94 15.38 0.58
C ASN A 87 20.00 14.89 -0.39
N ILE A 88 19.56 14.29 -1.48
CA ILE A 88 20.39 13.80 -2.58
C ILE A 88 19.94 14.50 -3.85
N VAL A 89 20.86 15.02 -4.62
CA VAL A 89 20.61 15.60 -5.94
C VAL A 89 21.31 14.73 -6.99
N ILE A 90 20.56 14.37 -8.02
CA ILE A 90 21.06 13.54 -9.14
C ILE A 90 20.82 14.25 -10.47
N PRO A 91 21.67 14.05 -11.49
CA PRO A 91 21.41 14.50 -12.84
C PRO A 91 20.07 13.98 -13.37
N ASP A 92 19.35 14.81 -14.14
CA ASP A 92 18.07 14.41 -14.76
C ASP A 92 18.24 13.15 -15.62
N ALA A 93 19.40 12.96 -16.24
CA ALA A 93 19.73 11.76 -17.03
C ALA A 93 19.73 10.45 -16.23
N LEU A 94 19.85 10.51 -14.90
CA LEU A 94 19.78 9.33 -14.03
C LEU A 94 18.37 8.98 -13.56
N LEU A 95 17.39 9.86 -13.74
CA LEU A 95 16.00 9.58 -13.32
C LEU A 95 15.41 8.29 -13.93
N PRO A 96 15.60 8.00 -15.24
CA PRO A 96 15.12 6.74 -15.81
C PRO A 96 15.70 5.48 -15.15
N GLU A 97 16.89 5.58 -14.58
CA GLU A 97 17.54 4.46 -13.91
C GLU A 97 16.87 4.06 -12.59
N ILE A 98 16.22 5.03 -11.93
CA ILE A 98 15.58 4.85 -10.62
C ILE A 98 14.06 4.97 -10.67
N SER A 99 13.49 4.96 -11.86
CA SER A 99 12.05 5.07 -12.11
C SER A 99 11.50 3.79 -12.72
N GLY A 100 10.25 3.48 -12.37
CA GLY A 100 9.43 2.50 -13.06
C GLY A 100 8.37 3.11 -13.96
N LEU A 101 8.48 4.42 -14.27
CA LEU A 101 7.54 5.18 -15.10
C LEU A 101 8.13 5.49 -16.46
N GLU A 102 7.30 5.59 -17.48
CA GLU A 102 7.69 6.10 -18.82
C GLU A 102 8.17 7.56 -18.73
N SER A 103 7.52 8.37 -17.89
CA SER A 103 7.94 9.72 -17.55
C SER A 103 8.38 9.74 -16.08
N PRO A 104 9.68 9.65 -15.80
CA PRO A 104 10.19 9.64 -14.43
C PRO A 104 9.80 10.88 -13.63
N ALA A 105 9.43 10.67 -12.37
CA ALA A 105 9.20 11.79 -11.48
C ALA A 105 10.54 12.47 -11.13
N ARG A 106 10.48 13.80 -10.93
CA ARG A 106 11.69 14.60 -10.66
C ARG A 106 12.14 14.56 -9.21
N MET A 107 11.38 13.88 -8.35
CA MET A 107 11.69 13.71 -6.92
C MET A 107 11.05 12.46 -6.35
N GLY A 108 11.56 12.03 -5.22
CA GLY A 108 10.97 10.97 -4.43
C GLY A 108 11.60 10.87 -3.05
N PHE A 109 10.96 10.08 -2.18
CA PHE A 109 11.45 9.80 -0.84
C PHE A 109 11.78 8.33 -0.66
N VAL A 110 12.85 8.05 0.10
CA VAL A 110 13.07 6.74 0.69
C VAL A 110 12.56 6.78 2.12
N VAL A 111 11.67 5.89 2.47
CA VAL A 111 11.17 5.70 3.83
C VAL A 111 11.56 4.31 4.32
N ASP A 112 11.74 4.16 5.63
CA ASP A 112 11.88 2.83 6.20
C ASP A 112 10.57 2.06 6.05
N LEU A 113 10.67 0.78 5.72
CA LEU A 113 9.51 -0.11 5.69
C LEU A 113 8.92 -0.17 7.10
N PRO A 114 7.62 0.07 7.27
CA PRO A 114 6.99 -0.09 8.57
C PRO A 114 7.27 -1.47 9.14
N ALA A 115 7.54 -1.53 10.44
CA ALA A 115 7.77 -2.80 11.12
C ALA A 115 6.59 -3.74 10.89
N ALA A 116 6.88 -5.02 10.71
CA ALA A 116 5.83 -6.02 10.61
C ALA A 116 4.98 -5.99 11.89
N THR A 117 3.70 -5.76 11.71
CA THR A 117 2.74 -5.70 12.83
C THR A 117 1.95 -7.00 12.88
N ALA A 118 1.63 -7.44 14.10
CA ALA A 118 0.75 -8.58 14.30
C ALA A 118 -0.66 -8.24 13.78
N LEU A 119 -1.36 -9.27 13.31
CA LEU A 119 -2.77 -9.16 12.94
C LEU A 119 -3.59 -8.66 14.14
N ARG A 120 -4.45 -7.67 13.92
CA ARG A 120 -5.42 -7.21 14.93
C ARG A 120 -6.70 -8.03 14.81
N PRO A 121 -7.07 -8.79 15.84
CA PRO A 121 -8.19 -9.73 15.75
C PRO A 121 -9.55 -9.09 15.54
N ASP A 122 -9.76 -7.91 16.10
CA ASP A 122 -11.03 -7.19 16.18
C ASP A 122 -11.18 -6.06 15.14
N ALA A 123 -10.15 -5.86 14.30
CA ALA A 123 -10.16 -4.77 13.33
C ALA A 123 -11.01 -5.08 12.10
N ALA A 124 -11.77 -4.07 11.64
CA ALA A 124 -12.38 -4.10 10.32
C ALA A 124 -11.29 -4.28 9.26
N SER A 125 -11.35 -5.38 8.51
CA SER A 125 -10.25 -5.86 7.70
C SER A 125 -10.67 -6.19 6.26
N VAL A 126 -9.70 -6.14 5.36
CA VAL A 126 -9.82 -6.71 4.00
C VAL A 126 -8.78 -7.82 3.87
N ILE A 127 -9.22 -9.01 3.50
CA ILE A 127 -8.38 -10.17 3.23
C ILE A 127 -8.22 -10.30 1.72
N LEU A 128 -6.99 -10.31 1.24
CA LEU A 128 -6.64 -10.53 -0.16
C LEU A 128 -6.18 -11.97 -0.33
N ASP A 129 -7.03 -12.80 -0.92
CA ASP A 129 -6.73 -14.21 -1.16
C ASP A 129 -6.21 -14.40 -2.58
N ARG A 130 -4.89 -14.29 -2.72
CA ARG A 130 -4.18 -14.50 -4.00
C ARG A 130 -4.59 -13.51 -5.10
N VAL A 131 -4.93 -12.27 -4.75
CA VAL A 131 -5.15 -11.20 -5.74
C VAL A 131 -3.80 -10.84 -6.35
N GLN A 132 -3.61 -11.12 -7.66
CA GLN A 132 -2.30 -11.08 -8.31
C GLN A 132 -2.04 -9.78 -9.07
N ASP A 133 -3.06 -9.10 -9.55
CA ASP A 133 -2.88 -7.83 -10.24
C ASP A 133 -2.58 -6.69 -9.26
N ALA A 134 -1.44 -6.04 -9.45
CA ALA A 134 -0.97 -4.96 -8.58
C ALA A 134 -1.89 -3.71 -8.62
N GLY A 135 -2.56 -3.47 -9.75
CA GLY A 135 -3.54 -2.40 -9.91
C GLY A 135 -4.79 -2.67 -9.08
N ASN A 136 -5.29 -3.91 -9.12
CA ASN A 136 -6.41 -4.33 -8.27
C ASN A 136 -6.07 -4.21 -6.79
N VAL A 137 -4.91 -4.72 -6.36
CA VAL A 137 -4.47 -4.61 -4.97
C VAL A 137 -4.42 -3.15 -4.54
N GLY A 138 -3.75 -2.26 -5.30
CA GLY A 138 -3.67 -0.85 -4.95
C GLY A 138 -5.04 -0.16 -4.90
N SER A 139 -5.95 -0.48 -5.82
CA SER A 139 -7.32 0.05 -5.84
C SER A 139 -8.12 -0.43 -4.62
N ILE A 140 -7.94 -1.69 -4.20
CA ILE A 140 -8.57 -2.22 -2.98
C ILE A 140 -8.03 -1.51 -1.74
N LEU A 141 -6.72 -1.26 -1.65
CA LEU A 141 -6.14 -0.48 -0.54
C LEU A 141 -6.78 0.92 -0.45
N ARG A 142 -6.99 1.59 -1.59
CA ARG A 142 -7.67 2.91 -1.62
C ARG A 142 -9.09 2.82 -1.11
N SER A 143 -9.85 1.84 -1.58
CA SER A 143 -11.23 1.62 -1.14
C SER A 143 -11.28 1.29 0.35
N ALA A 144 -10.39 0.42 0.85
CA ALA A 144 -10.30 0.08 2.26
C ALA A 144 -10.08 1.34 3.12
N ALA A 145 -9.07 2.14 2.79
CA ALA A 145 -8.78 3.38 3.51
C ALA A 145 -9.95 4.38 3.45
N ALA A 146 -10.59 4.52 2.27
CA ALA A 146 -11.69 5.45 2.08
C ALA A 146 -12.94 5.07 2.89
N PHE A 147 -13.22 3.79 3.05
CA PHE A 147 -14.42 3.27 3.71
C PHE A 147 -14.19 2.85 5.17
N GLY A 148 -13.08 3.28 5.79
CA GLY A 148 -12.86 3.12 7.23
C GLY A 148 -12.35 1.75 7.66
N PHE A 149 -11.96 0.89 6.73
CA PHE A 149 -11.22 -0.33 7.05
C PHE A 149 -9.79 0.03 7.42
N THR A 150 -9.29 -0.56 8.49
CA THR A 150 -8.00 -0.15 9.07
C THR A 150 -6.90 -1.18 8.92
N GLN A 151 -7.22 -2.38 8.42
CA GLN A 151 -6.28 -3.48 8.23
C GLN A 151 -6.49 -4.14 6.88
N VAL A 152 -5.39 -4.45 6.18
CA VAL A 152 -5.39 -5.30 4.98
C VAL A 152 -4.46 -6.46 5.20
N ILE A 153 -4.95 -7.67 4.96
CA ILE A 153 -4.26 -8.94 5.18
C ILE A 153 -4.06 -9.60 3.82
N ALA A 154 -2.83 -9.67 3.35
CA ALA A 154 -2.48 -10.35 2.12
C ALA A 154 -2.02 -11.79 2.41
N LEU A 155 -2.77 -12.76 1.94
CA LEU A 155 -2.38 -14.16 1.99
C LEU A 155 -1.27 -14.43 0.97
N LYS A 156 -0.53 -15.53 1.15
CA LYS A 156 0.47 -16.00 0.19
C LYS A 156 -0.13 -16.11 -1.22
N GLY A 157 0.64 -15.68 -2.22
CA GLY A 157 0.19 -15.61 -3.60
C GLY A 157 -0.44 -14.27 -4.01
N THR A 158 -0.69 -13.37 -3.06
CA THR A 158 -1.11 -12.00 -3.36
C THR A 158 0.09 -11.16 -3.83
N ALA A 159 -0.14 -10.21 -4.74
CA ALA A 159 0.89 -9.25 -5.14
C ALA A 159 1.46 -8.50 -3.93
N ALA A 160 2.77 -8.29 -3.93
CA ALA A 160 3.50 -7.67 -2.84
C ALA A 160 2.98 -6.25 -2.56
N LEU A 161 2.47 -5.99 -1.35
CA LEU A 161 1.73 -4.77 -1.01
C LEU A 161 2.58 -3.50 -1.16
N TRP A 162 3.88 -3.58 -0.89
CA TRP A 162 4.81 -2.45 -0.99
C TRP A 162 5.60 -2.44 -2.31
N SER A 163 5.17 -3.22 -3.31
CA SER A 163 5.79 -3.18 -4.63
C SER A 163 5.54 -1.83 -5.33
N PRO A 164 6.44 -1.39 -6.22
CA PRO A 164 6.30 -0.10 -6.90
C PRO A 164 4.96 0.09 -7.61
N LYS A 165 4.44 -0.96 -8.25
CA LYS A 165 3.15 -0.92 -8.94
C LYS A 165 1.97 -0.76 -7.98
N VAL A 166 1.98 -1.47 -6.84
CA VAL A 166 0.92 -1.36 -5.82
C VAL A 166 0.98 0.00 -5.13
N LEU A 167 2.17 0.53 -4.82
CA LEU A 167 2.35 1.87 -4.26
C LEU A 167 1.72 2.95 -5.17
N ARG A 168 2.00 2.89 -6.46
CA ARG A 168 1.41 3.83 -7.43
C ARG A 168 -0.10 3.71 -7.50
N ALA A 169 -0.62 2.49 -7.65
CA ALA A 169 -2.07 2.25 -7.71
C ALA A 169 -2.78 2.63 -6.40
N GLY A 170 -2.11 2.43 -5.27
CA GLY A 170 -2.63 2.72 -3.93
C GLY A 170 -2.65 4.20 -3.56
N MET A 171 -1.91 5.07 -4.31
CA MET A 171 -1.95 6.53 -4.18
C MET A 171 -1.80 7.03 -2.73
N GLY A 172 -0.97 6.34 -1.91
CA GLY A 172 -0.73 6.72 -0.52
C GLY A 172 -1.70 6.10 0.51
N ALA A 173 -2.66 5.29 0.11
CA ALA A 173 -3.55 4.57 1.04
C ALA A 173 -2.77 3.67 2.03
N HIS A 174 -1.59 3.19 1.63
CA HIS A 174 -0.67 2.42 2.47
C HIS A 174 -0.43 3.04 3.84
N PHE A 175 -0.32 4.36 3.89
CA PHE A 175 0.03 5.10 5.11
C PHE A 175 -1.16 5.28 6.07
N ALA A 176 -2.38 4.91 5.65
CA ALA A 176 -3.58 4.91 6.48
C ALA A 176 -3.94 3.53 7.04
N LEU A 177 -3.26 2.48 6.58
CA LEU A 177 -3.63 1.09 6.81
C LEU A 177 -2.54 0.33 7.54
N GLN A 178 -2.94 -0.61 8.38
CA GLN A 178 -2.05 -1.68 8.82
C GLN A 178 -2.01 -2.76 7.74
N LEU A 179 -0.85 -2.98 7.17
CA LEU A 179 -0.63 -3.95 6.11
C LEU A 179 0.09 -5.18 6.67
N VAL A 180 -0.53 -6.34 6.53
CA VAL A 180 0.01 -7.63 6.96
C VAL A 180 0.18 -8.52 5.73
N GLU A 181 1.38 -9.00 5.45
CA GLU A 181 1.69 -9.75 4.23
C GLU A 181 2.12 -11.19 4.50
N GLY A 182 1.88 -12.04 3.50
CA GLY A 182 2.47 -13.37 3.40
C GLY A 182 1.92 -14.38 4.40
N LEU A 183 0.73 -14.14 4.94
CA LEU A 183 0.10 -15.05 5.86
C LEU A 183 -0.44 -16.29 5.13
N GLU A 184 -0.38 -17.43 5.82
CA GLU A 184 -1.15 -18.61 5.44
C GLU A 184 -2.61 -18.46 5.87
N PRO A 185 -3.57 -19.10 5.17
CA PRO A 185 -4.98 -19.03 5.51
C PRO A 185 -5.30 -19.37 6.95
N ASP A 186 -4.53 -20.28 7.57
CA ASP A 186 -4.74 -20.72 8.95
C ASP A 186 -4.48 -19.60 9.98
N ALA A 187 -3.62 -18.64 9.66
CA ALA A 187 -3.38 -17.48 10.52
C ALA A 187 -4.63 -16.62 10.75
N LEU A 188 -5.61 -16.70 9.83
CA LEU A 188 -6.90 -16.02 9.99
C LEU A 188 -7.76 -16.57 11.14
N ALA A 189 -7.38 -17.68 11.74
CA ALA A 189 -8.01 -18.19 12.97
C ALA A 189 -7.89 -17.19 14.14
N ALA A 190 -6.93 -16.29 14.09
CA ALA A 190 -6.75 -15.24 15.08
C ALA A 190 -7.81 -14.12 14.97
N LEU A 191 -8.53 -14.00 13.85
CA LEU A 191 -9.60 -13.00 13.71
C LEU A 191 -10.79 -13.36 14.58
N THR A 192 -11.29 -12.38 15.32
CA THR A 192 -12.53 -12.47 16.11
C THR A 192 -13.73 -11.85 15.39
N VAL A 193 -13.48 -11.01 14.40
CA VAL A 193 -14.52 -10.45 13.54
C VAL A 193 -15.01 -11.48 12.52
N PRO A 194 -16.31 -11.47 12.15
CA PRO A 194 -16.85 -12.36 11.14
C PRO A 194 -16.18 -12.17 9.79
N ILE A 195 -15.83 -13.26 9.11
CA ILE A 195 -15.36 -13.23 7.73
C ILE A 195 -16.57 -13.22 6.80
N VAL A 196 -16.63 -12.24 5.90
CA VAL A 196 -17.61 -12.13 4.83
C VAL A 196 -16.91 -12.37 3.50
N VAL A 197 -17.44 -13.27 2.68
CA VAL A 197 -16.87 -13.57 1.37
C VAL A 197 -17.80 -13.14 0.24
N THR A 198 -17.19 -12.70 -0.86
CA THR A 198 -17.91 -12.45 -2.11
C THR A 198 -17.79 -13.66 -3.02
N SER A 199 -18.90 -13.99 -3.69
CA SER A 199 -18.94 -15.01 -4.72
C SER A 199 -19.82 -14.54 -5.87
N SER A 200 -19.49 -14.90 -7.11
CA SER A 200 -20.39 -14.67 -8.25
C SER A 200 -21.53 -15.70 -8.32
N HIS A 201 -21.34 -16.86 -7.65
CA HIS A 201 -22.26 -18.00 -7.82
C HIS A 201 -23.00 -18.40 -6.55
N HIS A 202 -22.50 -18.04 -5.38
CA HIS A 202 -23.02 -18.54 -4.09
C HIS A 202 -23.33 -17.39 -3.12
N GLY A 203 -24.33 -17.59 -2.30
CA GLY A 203 -24.75 -16.66 -1.26
C GLY A 203 -25.95 -15.81 -1.67
N ASP A 204 -26.40 -15.01 -0.72
CA ASP A 204 -27.56 -14.11 -0.91
C ASP A 204 -27.12 -12.77 -1.50
N PHE A 205 -28.05 -12.01 -2.03
CA PHE A 205 -27.73 -10.69 -2.58
C PHE A 205 -27.30 -9.72 -1.48
N LEU A 206 -26.19 -9.03 -1.72
CA LEU A 206 -25.56 -8.09 -0.79
C LEU A 206 -26.56 -7.04 -0.25
N HIS A 207 -27.40 -6.49 -1.11
CA HIS A 207 -28.39 -5.46 -0.75
C HIS A 207 -29.54 -5.97 0.13
N GLN A 208 -29.68 -7.30 0.28
CA GLN A 208 -30.71 -7.93 1.11
C GLN A 208 -30.16 -8.41 2.46
N GLN A 209 -28.85 -8.28 2.69
CA GLN A 209 -28.20 -8.82 3.86
C GLN A 209 -27.90 -7.75 4.91
N LYS A 210 -28.08 -8.10 6.18
CA LYS A 210 -27.55 -7.32 7.29
C LYS A 210 -26.11 -7.68 7.51
N LEU A 211 -25.21 -6.77 7.14
CA LEU A 211 -23.78 -6.99 7.27
C LEU A 211 -23.31 -6.93 8.72
N PRO A 212 -22.43 -7.85 9.16
CA PRO A 212 -21.77 -7.72 10.46
C PRO A 212 -20.79 -6.55 10.45
N ILE A 213 -20.74 -5.80 11.56
CA ILE A 213 -19.84 -4.65 11.72
C ILE A 213 -19.24 -4.69 13.13
N PRO A 214 -17.91 -4.72 13.29
CA PRO A 214 -16.89 -4.85 12.23
C PRO A 214 -16.90 -6.23 11.57
N CYS A 215 -16.28 -6.32 10.38
CA CYS A 215 -16.09 -7.58 9.68
C CYS A 215 -14.76 -7.62 8.89
N ALA A 216 -14.41 -8.80 8.40
CA ALA A 216 -13.29 -9.01 7.48
C ALA A 216 -13.80 -9.47 6.12
N TRP A 217 -13.68 -8.61 5.09
CA TRP A 217 -14.06 -8.94 3.73
C TRP A 217 -12.96 -9.73 3.02
N ALA A 218 -13.27 -10.90 2.48
CA ALA A 218 -12.35 -11.68 1.68
C ALA A 218 -12.60 -11.44 0.18
N MET A 219 -11.55 -10.98 -0.50
CA MET A 219 -11.48 -10.75 -1.94
C MET A 219 -10.58 -11.81 -2.55
N GLY A 220 -11.10 -12.53 -3.53
CA GLY A 220 -10.43 -13.69 -4.11
C GLY A 220 -9.62 -13.39 -5.37
N HIS A 221 -8.92 -14.42 -5.83
CA HIS A 221 -8.18 -14.44 -7.10
C HIS A 221 -9.10 -14.09 -8.28
N GLU A 222 -8.59 -13.31 -9.23
CA GLU A 222 -9.35 -12.77 -10.36
C GLU A 222 -10.07 -13.85 -11.19
N GLY A 223 -9.45 -15.02 -11.38
CA GLY A 223 -10.04 -16.11 -12.15
C GLY A 223 -10.62 -17.27 -11.34
N GLN A 224 -10.21 -17.43 -10.06
CA GLN A 224 -10.61 -18.58 -9.23
C GLN A 224 -11.53 -18.20 -8.07
N GLY A 225 -11.68 -16.90 -7.81
CA GLY A 225 -12.42 -16.41 -6.65
C GLY A 225 -11.73 -16.70 -5.31
N VAL A 226 -12.51 -16.68 -4.24
CA VAL A 226 -12.05 -16.99 -2.89
C VAL A 226 -11.85 -18.48 -2.73
N GLY A 227 -10.72 -18.88 -2.12
CA GLY A 227 -10.37 -20.27 -1.89
C GLY A 227 -11.33 -21.01 -0.95
N GLU A 228 -11.43 -22.32 -1.12
CA GLU A 228 -12.38 -23.18 -0.39
C GLU A 228 -12.23 -23.06 1.14
N ASN A 229 -11.01 -22.99 1.65
CA ASN A 229 -10.73 -22.83 3.08
C ASN A 229 -11.37 -21.55 3.64
N LEU A 230 -11.28 -20.45 2.92
CA LEU A 230 -11.90 -19.19 3.32
C LEU A 230 -13.42 -19.25 3.15
N MET A 231 -13.89 -19.84 2.06
CA MET A 231 -15.32 -20.07 1.83
C MET A 231 -15.97 -20.92 2.94
N ALA A 232 -15.25 -21.94 3.44
CA ALA A 232 -15.71 -22.79 4.54
C ALA A 232 -15.77 -22.05 5.90
N ARG A 233 -14.92 -21.04 6.09
CA ARG A 233 -14.82 -20.24 7.33
C ARG A 233 -15.71 -19.00 7.31
N ALA A 234 -16.33 -18.70 6.18
CA ALA A 234 -17.17 -17.51 6.04
C ALA A 234 -18.42 -17.58 6.93
N ALA A 235 -18.60 -16.57 7.77
CA ALA A 235 -19.82 -16.37 8.53
C ALA A 235 -20.98 -15.92 7.64
N LEU A 236 -20.66 -15.24 6.53
CA LEU A 236 -21.64 -14.78 5.55
C LEU A 236 -21.04 -14.86 4.14
N LYS A 237 -21.84 -15.38 3.20
CA LYS A 237 -21.53 -15.42 1.77
C LYS A 237 -22.50 -14.51 1.03
N VAL A 238 -21.99 -13.58 0.26
CA VAL A 238 -22.82 -12.63 -0.49
C VAL A 238 -22.40 -12.56 -1.95
N ARG A 239 -23.35 -12.19 -2.78
CA ARG A 239 -23.14 -11.86 -4.19
C ARG A 239 -23.66 -10.47 -4.50
N ILE A 240 -22.97 -9.79 -5.40
CA ILE A 240 -23.44 -8.52 -5.96
C ILE A 240 -24.43 -8.85 -7.07
N ASP A 241 -25.61 -8.22 -7.01
CA ASP A 241 -26.60 -8.37 -8.07
C ASP A 241 -26.09 -7.72 -9.36
N GLN A 242 -26.16 -8.44 -10.46
CA GLN A 242 -25.69 -8.03 -11.78
C GLN A 242 -26.84 -8.19 -12.81
N PRO A 243 -27.81 -7.27 -12.82
CA PRO A 243 -28.98 -7.38 -13.70
C PRO A 243 -28.64 -7.32 -15.20
N GLY A 244 -27.43 -6.87 -15.54
CA GLY A 244 -26.91 -6.88 -16.91
C GLY A 244 -26.51 -8.24 -17.45
N GLY A 245 -26.50 -9.28 -16.60
CA GLY A 245 -26.21 -10.67 -17.00
C GLY A 245 -24.74 -11.01 -17.19
N GLU A 246 -23.81 -10.14 -16.76
CA GLU A 246 -22.37 -10.43 -16.79
C GLU A 246 -21.99 -11.50 -15.75
N GLU A 247 -20.97 -12.30 -16.04
CA GLU A 247 -20.56 -13.41 -15.18
C GLU A 247 -19.85 -12.96 -13.91
N SER A 248 -19.07 -11.89 -13.98
CA SER A 248 -18.29 -11.40 -12.84
C SER A 248 -17.89 -9.93 -12.96
N LEU A 249 -17.64 -9.28 -11.82
CA LEU A 249 -17.03 -7.96 -11.74
C LEU A 249 -15.52 -8.07 -11.52
N ASN A 250 -14.80 -7.04 -11.96
CA ASN A 250 -13.42 -6.85 -11.53
C ASN A 250 -13.34 -6.86 -10.00
N VAL A 251 -12.34 -7.55 -9.43
CA VAL A 251 -12.21 -7.75 -7.98
C VAL A 251 -12.10 -6.44 -7.20
N ALA A 252 -11.45 -5.40 -7.75
CA ALA A 252 -11.37 -4.11 -7.10
C ALA A 252 -12.71 -3.34 -7.12
N ALA A 253 -13.49 -3.50 -8.20
CA ALA A 253 -14.84 -2.95 -8.28
C ALA A 253 -15.77 -3.66 -7.28
N ALA A 254 -15.73 -4.98 -7.22
CA ALA A 254 -16.48 -5.77 -6.24
C ALA A 254 -16.11 -5.37 -4.80
N ALA A 255 -14.82 -5.21 -4.51
CA ALA A 255 -14.34 -4.75 -3.22
C ALA A 255 -14.91 -3.37 -2.87
N ALA A 256 -14.86 -2.40 -3.79
CA ALA A 256 -15.37 -1.06 -3.54
C ALA A 256 -16.87 -1.07 -3.18
N ILE A 257 -17.67 -1.87 -3.88
CA ILE A 257 -19.11 -2.02 -3.60
C ILE A 257 -19.34 -2.62 -2.21
N CYS A 258 -18.64 -3.69 -1.87
CA CYS A 258 -18.79 -4.38 -0.58
C CYS A 258 -18.37 -3.52 0.61
N LEU A 259 -17.22 -2.85 0.47
CA LEU A 259 -16.68 -1.98 1.52
C LEU A 259 -17.56 -0.75 1.72
N TYR A 260 -18.08 -0.16 0.63
CA TYR A 260 -19.07 0.92 0.71
C TYR A 260 -20.36 0.47 1.39
N ALA A 261 -20.88 -0.71 1.03
CA ALA A 261 -22.07 -1.25 1.68
C ALA A 261 -21.90 -1.39 3.20
N SER A 262 -20.71 -1.84 3.66
CA SER A 262 -20.40 -1.88 5.09
C SER A 262 -20.30 -0.49 5.72
N ALA A 263 -19.71 0.48 5.01
CA ALA A 263 -19.54 1.83 5.53
C ALA A 263 -20.88 2.54 5.77
N ILE A 264 -21.85 2.38 4.86
CA ILE A 264 -23.18 3.00 5.01
C ILE A 264 -24.13 2.23 5.92
N ALA A 265 -23.82 0.97 6.23
CA ALA A 265 -24.58 0.16 7.18
C ALA A 265 -24.20 0.45 8.65
N GLN A 266 -23.19 1.26 8.90
CA GLN A 266 -22.84 1.72 10.25
C GLN A 266 -23.92 2.69 10.74
N PRO A 267 -24.37 2.57 12.01
CA PRO A 267 -25.38 3.45 12.58
C PRO A 267 -24.88 4.89 12.74
#